data_815a9b7151cf132ecf7751b6c71a9de6
#
_entry.id   815a9b7151cf132ecf7751b6c71a9de6
#
_cell.length_a   1.000
_cell.length_b   1.000
_cell.length_c   1.000
_cell.angle_alpha   90.00
_cell.angle_beta   90.00
_cell.angle_gamma   90.00
#
_symmetry.space_group_name_H-M   'P 1'
#
loop_
_entity.id
_entity.type
_entity.pdbx_description
1 polymer ?
#
loop_
_entity_poly.entity_id
_entity_poly.type
_entity_poly.pdbx_seq_one_letter_code
_entity_poly.pdbx_strand_id
1 'polypeptide(L)'
;MKDFVAIDFETANNCRTSACSVGAVRVRNGEIEDSFYSLIRPYPNYYKFTYIHGLSCEDTDPADHFDKVWPPLKEFIGDLPLVAHNSPFDSSVLRDTLEHYGFSCDTPFFCTLKAARNCSALKGLENYQLHTVAAYFGYDLANHHHALADAEACAIIALHIL
;
A
#
# COMPACT_ATOMS: atom_id res chain seq x y z
N MET A 1 1.24 -3.67 17.04
CA MET A 1 1.05 -4.86 16.18
C MET A 1 2.42 -5.35 15.74
N LYS A 2 2.65 -6.66 15.80
CA LYS A 2 3.97 -7.25 15.55
C LYS A 2 4.01 -8.17 14.33
N ASP A 3 2.87 -8.66 13.88
CA ASP A 3 2.76 -9.57 12.75
C ASP A 3 1.71 -9.03 11.79
N PHE A 4 2.14 -8.53 10.64
CA PHE A 4 1.25 -7.93 9.63
C PHE A 4 1.97 -7.75 8.30
N VAL A 5 1.22 -7.39 7.27
CA VAL A 5 1.77 -6.93 5.99
C VAL A 5 1.27 -5.51 5.73
N ALA A 6 2.19 -4.57 5.65
CA ALA A 6 1.88 -3.23 5.18
C ALA A 6 1.79 -3.24 3.66
N ILE A 7 0.75 -2.62 3.09
CA ILE A 7 0.51 -2.63 1.65
C ILE A 7 0.17 -1.23 1.17
N ASP A 8 0.60 -0.91 -0.04
CA ASP A 8 0.30 0.35 -0.72
C ASP A 8 0.11 0.11 -2.21
N PHE A 9 -0.93 0.72 -2.78
CA PHE A 9 -1.21 0.69 -4.21
C PHE A 9 -1.06 2.08 -4.81
N GLU A 10 -0.53 2.14 -6.02
CA GLU A 10 -0.67 3.31 -6.89
C GLU A 10 -1.67 2.98 -7.99
N THR A 11 -2.54 3.95 -8.31
CA THR A 11 -3.54 3.79 -9.36
C THR A 11 -3.25 4.68 -10.55
N ALA A 12 -3.58 4.20 -11.75
CA ALA A 12 -3.39 4.97 -12.98
C ALA A 12 -4.40 6.11 -13.12
N ASN A 13 -5.64 5.88 -12.69
CA ASN A 13 -6.77 6.80 -12.82
C ASN A 13 -7.76 6.66 -11.66
N ASN A 14 -8.91 7.31 -11.76
CA ASN A 14 -9.93 7.32 -10.70
C ASN A 14 -10.64 5.97 -10.49
N CYS A 15 -10.51 5.02 -11.42
CA CYS A 15 -11.11 3.70 -11.23
C CYS A 15 -10.30 2.89 -10.22
N ARG A 16 -10.97 2.29 -9.26
CA ARG A 16 -10.32 1.47 -8.22
C ARG A 16 -9.64 0.22 -8.79
N THR A 17 -10.07 -0.24 -9.94
CA THR A 17 -9.48 -1.37 -10.67
C THR A 17 -8.17 -1.03 -11.38
N SER A 18 -7.78 0.25 -11.40
CA SER A 18 -6.64 0.74 -12.20
C SER A 18 -5.31 0.71 -11.45
N ALA A 19 -5.13 -0.19 -10.49
CA ALA A 19 -3.85 -0.36 -9.82
C ALA A 19 -2.73 -0.55 -10.86
N CYS A 20 -1.67 0.25 -10.76
CA CYS A 20 -0.52 0.20 -11.66
C CYS A 20 0.78 -0.21 -10.97
N SER A 21 0.80 -0.23 -9.64
CA SER A 21 1.86 -0.83 -8.84
C SER A 21 1.34 -1.22 -7.47
N VAL A 22 2.01 -2.19 -6.85
CA VAL A 22 1.75 -2.58 -5.47
C VAL A 22 3.08 -2.81 -4.77
N GLY A 23 3.21 -2.29 -3.56
CA GLY A 23 4.30 -2.58 -2.64
C GLY A 23 3.74 -3.19 -1.37
N ALA A 24 4.45 -4.16 -0.83
CA ALA A 24 4.08 -4.78 0.44
C ALA A 24 5.33 -5.11 1.25
N VAL A 25 5.21 -4.95 2.57
CA VAL A 25 6.29 -5.23 3.52
C VAL A 25 5.75 -6.14 4.60
N ARG A 26 6.36 -7.29 4.77
CA ARG A 26 5.96 -8.25 5.80
C ARG A 26 6.76 -8.02 7.07
N VAL A 27 6.02 -7.90 8.18
CA VAL A 27 6.58 -7.74 9.52
C VAL A 27 6.23 -8.97 10.34
N ARG A 28 7.24 -9.56 10.98
CA ARG A 28 7.11 -10.69 11.90
C ARG A 28 7.88 -10.40 13.17
N ASN A 29 7.26 -10.69 14.30
CA ASN A 29 7.88 -10.48 15.62
C ASN A 29 8.40 -9.04 15.83
N GLY A 30 7.72 -8.06 15.22
CA GLY A 30 8.09 -6.66 15.34
C GLY A 30 9.23 -6.21 14.44
N GLU A 31 9.67 -7.05 13.50
CA GLU A 31 10.77 -6.75 12.58
C GLU A 31 10.35 -6.95 11.12
N ILE A 32 10.87 -6.09 10.25
CA ILE A 32 10.68 -6.23 8.82
C ILE A 32 11.41 -7.48 8.34
N GLU A 33 10.67 -8.42 7.75
CA GLU A 33 11.20 -9.73 7.33
C GLU A 33 11.46 -9.78 5.83
N ASP A 34 10.55 -9.24 5.02
CA ASP A 34 10.60 -9.36 3.57
C ASP A 34 9.77 -8.27 2.90
N SER A 35 9.97 -8.08 1.61
CA SER A 35 9.22 -7.12 0.81
C SER A 35 8.79 -7.70 -0.52
N PHE A 36 7.73 -7.14 -1.09
CA PHE A 36 7.17 -7.49 -2.39
C PHE A 36 6.89 -6.23 -3.18
N TYR A 37 7.27 -6.20 -4.45
CA TYR A 37 6.94 -5.10 -5.35
C TYR A 37 6.60 -5.64 -6.72
N SER A 38 5.56 -5.09 -7.34
CA SER A 38 5.22 -5.39 -8.72
C SER A 38 4.58 -4.20 -9.41
N LEU A 39 5.01 -3.95 -10.63
CA LEU A 39 4.23 -3.17 -11.59
C LEU A 39 3.01 -3.98 -12.01
N ILE A 40 1.94 -3.29 -12.36
CA ILE A 40 0.68 -3.91 -12.77
C ILE A 40 0.19 -3.18 -14.02
N ARG A 41 -0.21 -3.94 -15.03
CA ARG A 41 -0.92 -3.36 -16.17
C ARG A 41 -2.34 -2.99 -15.71
N PRO A 42 -2.69 -1.69 -15.67
CA PRO A 42 -3.96 -1.26 -15.08
C PRO A 42 -5.16 -1.55 -15.98
N TYR A 43 -6.35 -1.56 -15.38
CA TYR A 43 -7.61 -1.59 -16.09
C TYR A 43 -8.59 -0.59 -15.47
N PRO A 44 -9.13 0.36 -16.24
CA PRO A 44 -8.78 0.67 -17.64
C PRO A 44 -7.37 1.25 -17.78
N ASN A 45 -6.74 0.99 -18.93
CA ASN A 45 -5.33 1.33 -19.15
C ASN A 45 -5.18 2.73 -19.73
N TYR A 46 -5.48 3.74 -18.94
CA TYR A 46 -5.12 5.14 -19.23
C TYR A 46 -4.61 5.80 -17.96
N TYR A 47 -3.73 6.80 -18.09
CA TYR A 47 -3.08 7.44 -16.96
C TYR A 47 -3.56 8.87 -16.77
N LYS A 48 -4.04 9.15 -15.54
CA LYS A 48 -4.37 10.47 -15.05
C LYS A 48 -3.41 10.93 -13.96
N PHE A 49 -2.78 9.99 -13.24
CA PHE A 49 -2.01 10.25 -12.03
C PHE A 49 -0.49 10.12 -12.19
N THR A 50 0.02 10.10 -13.43
CA THR A 50 1.47 10.06 -13.69
C THR A 50 2.21 11.19 -12.95
N TYR A 51 1.58 12.38 -12.84
CA TYR A 51 2.19 13.51 -12.13
C TYR A 51 2.39 13.26 -10.62
N ILE A 52 1.72 12.25 -10.05
CA ILE A 52 1.84 11.87 -8.64
C ILE A 52 2.94 10.83 -8.44
N HIS A 53 2.85 9.70 -9.15
CA HIS A 53 3.73 8.53 -8.92
C HIS A 53 4.77 8.30 -10.01
N GLY A 54 4.72 9.05 -11.11
CA GLY A 54 5.70 8.96 -12.19
C GLY A 54 5.53 7.80 -13.15
N LEU A 55 4.57 6.89 -12.92
CA LEU A 55 4.32 5.77 -13.81
C LEU A 55 3.42 6.17 -14.99
N SER A 56 3.70 5.57 -16.15
CA SER A 56 2.93 5.76 -17.39
C SER A 56 2.72 4.44 -18.10
N CYS A 57 1.99 4.46 -19.21
CA CYS A 57 1.77 3.27 -20.06
C CYS A 57 3.09 2.62 -20.48
N GLU A 58 4.15 3.38 -20.74
CA GLU A 58 5.46 2.83 -21.09
C GLU A 58 5.99 1.88 -20.04
N ASP A 59 5.77 2.21 -18.76
CA ASP A 59 6.25 1.42 -17.63
C ASP A 59 5.45 0.14 -17.45
N THR A 60 4.13 0.20 -17.62
CA THR A 60 3.23 -0.88 -17.22
C THR A 60 2.63 -1.69 -18.36
N ASP A 61 2.75 -1.26 -19.62
CA ASP A 61 2.30 -2.08 -20.75
C ASP A 61 3.01 -3.44 -20.82
N PRO A 62 4.33 -3.57 -20.48
CA PRO A 62 4.98 -4.87 -20.41
C PRO A 62 4.61 -5.70 -19.16
N ALA A 63 3.96 -5.09 -18.16
CA ALA A 63 3.63 -5.76 -16.91
C ALA A 63 2.40 -6.65 -17.05
N ASP A 64 2.27 -7.61 -16.13
CA ASP A 64 1.09 -8.44 -16.04
C ASP A 64 -0.12 -7.66 -15.49
N HIS A 65 -1.32 -8.09 -15.90
CA HIS A 65 -2.55 -7.70 -15.21
C HIS A 65 -2.59 -8.29 -13.80
N PHE A 66 -3.47 -7.77 -12.96
CA PHE A 66 -3.51 -8.15 -11.55
C PHE A 66 -3.85 -9.63 -11.32
N ASP A 67 -4.53 -10.28 -12.25
CA ASP A 67 -4.81 -11.71 -12.15
C ASP A 67 -3.53 -12.58 -12.05
N LYS A 68 -2.43 -12.09 -12.60
CA LYS A 68 -1.11 -12.75 -12.50
C LYS A 68 -0.28 -12.27 -11.32
N VAL A 69 -0.52 -11.04 -10.85
CA VAL A 69 0.18 -10.47 -9.69
C VAL A 69 -0.39 -11.00 -8.38
N TRP A 70 -1.69 -11.26 -8.34
CA TRP A 70 -2.38 -11.65 -7.10
C TRP A 70 -1.89 -12.97 -6.50
N PRO A 71 -1.75 -14.09 -7.24
CA PRO A 71 -1.32 -15.34 -6.62
C PRO A 71 -0.01 -15.22 -5.81
N PRO A 72 1.09 -14.66 -6.35
CA PRO A 72 2.30 -14.48 -5.55
C PRO A 72 2.11 -13.46 -4.42
N LEU A 73 1.32 -12.40 -4.60
CA LEU A 73 1.04 -11.44 -3.53
C LEU A 73 0.23 -12.10 -2.41
N LYS A 74 -0.77 -12.90 -2.76
CA LYS A 74 -1.58 -13.64 -1.79
C LYS A 74 -0.71 -14.58 -0.94
N GLU A 75 0.21 -15.29 -1.58
CA GLU A 75 1.17 -16.16 -0.89
C GLU A 75 2.08 -15.35 0.05
N PHE A 76 2.54 -14.18 -0.41
CA PHE A 76 3.35 -13.27 0.40
C PHE A 76 2.60 -12.79 1.65
N ILE A 77 1.32 -12.43 1.51
CA ILE A 77 0.48 -12.00 2.63
C ILE A 77 0.22 -13.14 3.60
N GLY A 78 -0.06 -14.33 3.10
CA GLY A 78 -0.41 -15.49 3.93
C GLY A 78 -1.66 -15.21 4.77
N ASP A 79 -1.60 -15.55 6.06
CA ASP A 79 -2.69 -15.37 7.01
C ASP A 79 -2.59 -14.06 7.81
N LEU A 80 -1.66 -13.19 7.47
CA LEU A 80 -1.43 -11.95 8.20
C LEU A 80 -2.48 -10.89 7.86
N PRO A 81 -2.84 -10.03 8.83
CA PRO A 81 -3.66 -8.86 8.53
C PRO A 81 -2.89 -7.85 7.69
N LEU A 82 -3.64 -7.04 6.95
CA LEU A 82 -3.10 -5.96 6.14
C LEU A 82 -3.17 -4.63 6.89
N VAL A 83 -2.17 -3.80 6.67
CA VAL A 83 -2.10 -2.44 7.22
C VAL A 83 -1.84 -1.47 6.07
N ALA A 84 -2.56 -0.37 6.05
CA ALA A 84 -2.34 0.68 5.06
C ALA A 84 -2.52 2.07 5.68
N HIS A 85 -1.88 3.06 5.10
CA HIS A 85 -2.06 4.45 5.51
C HIS A 85 -3.22 5.06 4.70
N ASN A 86 -4.37 5.26 5.32
CA ASN A 86 -5.67 5.50 4.69
C ASN A 86 -6.24 4.21 4.08
N SER A 87 -6.41 3.20 4.90
CA SER A 87 -6.81 1.84 4.49
C SER A 87 -8.11 1.76 3.67
N PRO A 88 -9.11 2.66 3.80
CA PRO A 88 -10.26 2.62 2.90
C PRO A 88 -9.91 2.72 1.42
N PHE A 89 -8.84 3.44 1.07
CA PHE A 89 -8.36 3.51 -0.31
C PHE A 89 -7.80 2.16 -0.76
N ASP A 90 -6.77 1.65 -0.08
CA ASP A 90 -6.09 0.43 -0.50
C ASP A 90 -7.00 -0.80 -0.43
N SER A 91 -7.87 -0.87 0.58
CA SER A 91 -8.83 -1.96 0.69
C SER A 91 -9.85 -1.94 -0.45
N SER A 92 -10.30 -0.75 -0.88
CA SER A 92 -11.22 -0.63 -2.00
C SER A 92 -10.54 -0.99 -3.33
N VAL A 93 -9.28 -0.58 -3.51
CA VAL A 93 -8.48 -0.96 -4.69
C VAL A 93 -8.32 -2.47 -4.77
N LEU A 94 -7.91 -3.10 -3.68
CA LEU A 94 -7.74 -4.56 -3.64
C LEU A 94 -9.05 -5.28 -3.92
N ARG A 95 -10.12 -4.92 -3.22
CA ARG A 95 -11.44 -5.54 -3.38
C ARG A 95 -11.96 -5.42 -4.81
N ASP A 96 -12.00 -4.21 -5.34
CA ASP A 96 -12.59 -3.95 -6.66
C ASP A 96 -11.75 -4.59 -7.78
N THR A 97 -10.42 -4.57 -7.64
CA THR A 97 -9.53 -5.21 -8.62
C THR A 97 -9.68 -6.73 -8.59
N LEU A 98 -9.74 -7.33 -7.41
CA LEU A 98 -9.96 -8.78 -7.28
C LEU A 98 -11.31 -9.19 -7.86
N GLU A 99 -12.37 -8.45 -7.55
CA GLU A 99 -13.72 -8.71 -8.11
C GLU A 99 -13.70 -8.69 -9.64
N HIS A 100 -12.99 -7.71 -10.21
CA HIS A 100 -12.88 -7.60 -11.67
C HIS A 100 -12.29 -8.86 -12.31
N TYR A 101 -11.38 -9.55 -11.62
CA TYR A 101 -10.72 -10.77 -12.12
C TYR A 101 -11.30 -12.06 -11.53
N GLY A 102 -12.43 -11.99 -10.83
CA GLY A 102 -13.11 -13.17 -10.29
C GLY A 102 -12.51 -13.75 -9.02
N PHE A 103 -11.71 -12.96 -8.29
CA PHE A 103 -11.15 -13.33 -7.00
C PHE A 103 -11.87 -12.61 -5.86
N SER A 104 -11.64 -13.08 -4.63
CA SER A 104 -12.07 -12.40 -3.41
C SER A 104 -11.01 -12.50 -2.33
N CYS A 105 -11.05 -11.57 -1.38
CA CYS A 105 -10.16 -11.56 -0.23
C CYS A 105 -10.92 -10.94 0.95
N ASP A 106 -10.91 -11.63 2.08
CA ASP A 106 -11.56 -11.19 3.32
C ASP A 106 -10.56 -10.82 4.42
N THR A 107 -9.28 -10.67 4.06
CA THR A 107 -8.23 -10.28 4.99
C THR A 107 -8.55 -8.93 5.63
N PRO A 108 -8.50 -8.82 6.97
CA PRO A 108 -8.80 -7.56 7.65
C PRO A 108 -7.73 -6.51 7.39
N PHE A 109 -8.18 -5.24 7.27
CA PHE A 109 -7.31 -4.08 7.13
C PHE A 109 -7.31 -3.24 8.41
N PHE A 110 -6.12 -2.78 8.78
CA PHE A 110 -5.92 -1.78 9.84
C PHE A 110 -5.37 -0.50 9.23
N CYS A 111 -5.68 0.64 9.83
CA CYS A 111 -5.39 1.96 9.25
C CYS A 111 -4.45 2.78 10.13
N THR A 112 -3.24 3.02 9.65
CA THR A 112 -2.26 3.85 10.37
C THR A 112 -2.66 5.33 10.39
N LEU A 113 -3.38 5.83 9.38
CA LEU A 113 -3.88 7.21 9.38
C LEU A 113 -4.88 7.44 10.53
N LYS A 114 -5.83 6.51 10.68
CA LYS A 114 -6.80 6.56 11.79
C LYS A 114 -6.10 6.46 13.13
N ALA A 115 -5.15 5.55 13.27
CA ALA A 115 -4.38 5.38 14.49
C ALA A 115 -3.56 6.64 14.82
N ALA A 116 -2.93 7.26 13.81
CA ALA A 116 -2.15 8.47 13.99
C ALA A 116 -3.02 9.64 14.49
N ARG A 117 -4.20 9.81 13.91
CA ARG A 117 -5.15 10.86 14.33
C ARG A 117 -5.62 10.69 15.79
N ASN A 118 -5.64 9.47 16.27
CA ASN A 118 -6.05 9.15 17.64
C ASN A 118 -4.87 9.01 18.62
N CYS A 119 -3.65 9.19 18.15
CA CYS A 119 -2.45 9.08 18.98
C CYS A 119 -2.13 10.43 19.61
N SER A 120 -2.17 10.49 20.93
CA SER A 120 -1.93 11.73 21.68
C SER A 120 -0.53 12.31 21.44
N ALA A 121 0.47 11.47 21.25
CA ALA A 121 1.84 11.90 20.98
C ALA A 121 2.00 12.63 19.64
N LEU A 122 1.07 12.42 18.71
CA LEU A 122 1.12 13.02 17.36
C LEU A 122 0.27 14.28 17.19
N LYS A 123 -0.34 14.77 18.25
CA LYS A 123 -1.25 15.94 18.16
C LYS A 123 -0.59 17.24 17.70
N GLY A 124 0.72 17.35 17.79
CA GLY A 124 1.46 18.54 17.37
C GLY A 124 1.87 18.55 15.91
N LEU A 125 1.58 17.50 15.15
CA LEU A 125 1.94 17.44 13.73
C LEU A 125 1.08 18.38 12.89
N GLU A 126 1.67 18.97 11.85
CA GLU A 126 0.98 19.87 10.92
C GLU A 126 -0.09 19.14 10.10
N ASN A 127 0.09 17.85 9.85
CA ASN A 127 -0.84 16.98 9.16
C ASN A 127 -0.52 15.51 9.49
N TYR A 128 -1.34 14.59 9.01
CA TYR A 128 -1.15 13.16 9.22
C TYR A 128 -0.86 12.41 7.92
N GLN A 129 -0.28 13.10 6.94
CA GLN A 129 0.19 12.46 5.72
C GLN A 129 1.29 11.45 6.04
N LEU A 130 1.42 10.46 5.17
CA LEU A 130 2.36 9.35 5.37
C LEU A 130 3.78 9.83 5.68
N HIS A 131 4.32 10.72 4.85
CA HIS A 131 5.70 11.22 5.04
C HIS A 131 5.87 12.03 6.33
N THR A 132 4.85 12.76 6.74
CA THR A 132 4.90 13.57 7.98
C THR A 132 4.93 12.67 9.21
N VAL A 133 4.07 11.66 9.27
CA VAL A 133 4.03 10.72 10.38
C VAL A 133 5.28 9.84 10.41
N ALA A 134 5.73 9.37 9.25
CA ALA A 134 6.95 8.58 9.15
C ALA A 134 8.17 9.35 9.65
N ALA A 135 8.29 10.63 9.29
CA ALA A 135 9.38 11.50 9.74
C ALA A 135 9.40 11.67 11.26
N TYR A 136 8.25 11.74 11.90
CA TYR A 136 8.16 11.78 13.36
C TYR A 136 8.83 10.57 14.01
N PHE A 137 8.72 9.40 13.39
CA PHE A 137 9.35 8.17 13.87
C PHE A 137 10.76 7.93 13.30
N GLY A 138 11.36 8.96 12.70
CA GLY A 138 12.74 8.89 12.22
C GLY A 138 12.92 8.26 10.85
N TYR A 139 11.86 8.04 10.10
CA TYR A 139 11.91 7.48 8.76
C TYR A 139 11.81 8.59 7.70
N ASP A 140 12.86 8.74 6.90
CA ASP A 140 12.89 9.71 5.80
C ASP A 140 12.35 9.07 4.52
N LEU A 141 11.13 9.47 4.12
CA LEU A 141 10.49 8.96 2.92
C LEU A 141 10.94 9.76 1.69
N ALA A 142 12.11 9.39 1.14
CA ALA A 142 12.71 10.07 -0.02
C ALA A 142 11.95 9.79 -1.33
N ASN A 143 11.41 8.57 -1.49
CA ASN A 143 10.67 8.14 -2.69
C ASN A 143 9.16 8.13 -2.45
N HIS A 144 8.62 9.25 -1.96
CA HIS A 144 7.19 9.38 -1.73
C HIS A 144 6.41 9.11 -3.03
N HIS A 145 5.30 8.37 -2.94
CA HIS A 145 4.49 7.83 -4.05
C HIS A 145 5.13 6.70 -4.85
N HIS A 146 6.21 6.10 -4.35
CA HIS A 146 6.66 4.78 -4.78
C HIS A 146 6.04 3.74 -3.86
N ALA A 147 5.28 2.79 -4.41
CA ALA A 147 4.44 1.89 -3.60
C ALA A 147 5.24 1.11 -2.55
N LEU A 148 6.43 0.62 -2.87
CA LEU A 148 7.25 -0.12 -1.89
C LEU A 148 7.77 0.80 -0.78
N ALA A 149 8.26 1.99 -1.13
CA ALA A 149 8.74 2.96 -0.14
C ALA A 149 7.59 3.40 0.79
N ASP A 150 6.41 3.63 0.24
CA ASP A 150 5.23 4.02 1.01
C ASP A 150 4.76 2.88 1.92
N ALA A 151 4.80 1.63 1.46
CA ALA A 151 4.50 0.45 2.29
C ALA A 151 5.49 0.30 3.45
N GLU A 152 6.79 0.54 3.21
CA GLU A 152 7.82 0.49 4.25
C GLU A 152 7.59 1.58 5.30
N ALA A 153 7.31 2.82 4.87
CA ALA A 153 6.96 3.90 5.78
C ALA A 153 5.74 3.56 6.64
N CYS A 154 4.71 2.98 6.01
CA CYS A 154 3.52 2.52 6.71
C CYS A 154 3.85 1.43 7.75
N ALA A 155 4.73 0.49 7.41
CA ALA A 155 5.17 -0.55 8.34
C ALA A 155 5.86 0.04 9.57
N ILE A 156 6.75 1.02 9.38
CA ILE A 156 7.43 1.71 10.48
C ILE A 156 6.41 2.40 11.39
N ILE A 157 5.45 3.10 10.82
CA ILE A 157 4.40 3.76 11.61
C ILE A 157 3.60 2.71 12.40
N ALA A 158 3.17 1.65 11.74
CA ALA A 158 2.37 0.59 12.38
C ALA A 158 3.10 -0.06 13.56
N LEU A 159 4.40 -0.26 13.45
CA LEU A 159 5.21 -0.80 14.56
C LEU A 159 5.18 0.09 15.80
N HIS A 160 4.95 1.39 15.65
CA HIS A 160 4.94 2.33 16.76
C HIS A 160 3.54 2.57 17.34
N ILE A 161 2.48 2.53 16.52
CA ILE A 161 1.15 3.00 16.98
C ILE A 161 0.00 1.99 16.79
N LEU A 162 0.26 0.82 16.24
CA LEU A 162 -0.76 -0.25 16.11
C LEU A 162 -0.51 -1.46 17.00
#